data_14a5ceeb84e51554c8cb645ce1b36e8b
#
_entry.id   14a5ceeb84e51554c8cb645ce1b36e8b
#
_cell.length_a   1.000
_cell.length_b   1.000
_cell.length_c   1.000
_cell.angle_alpha   90.00
_cell.angle_beta   90.00
_cell.angle_gamma   90.00
#
_symmetry.space_group_name_H-M   'P 1'
#
loop_
_entity.id
_entity.type
_entity.pdbx_description
1 polymer ?
#
loop_
_entity_poly.entity_id
_entity_poly.type
_entity_poly.pdbx_seq_one_letter_code
_entity_poly.pdbx_strand_id
1 'polypeptide(L)'
;MKEILRDRRASSFPMTIGIVLSLIILMCGISEYFRLQVIAAGVREAVEDAVISTDNDNYAGVYHGVREGYSGSYVPFGEGNWEEDLNEGDIYDYLDETIGTQLSGGRHVKYADTGTAVEFAIDSLQVTLRNAPLAPSDPAHAQRFEADAIVRLEVPVRFGGRILP
;
A
#
# COMPACT_ATOMS: atom_id res chain seq x y z
N MET A 1 -48.28 19.31 -35.15
CA MET A 1 -47.45 18.68 -34.08
C MET A 1 -47.13 17.21 -34.33
N LYS A 2 -47.85 16.45 -35.16
CA LYS A 2 -47.52 15.06 -35.52
C LYS A 2 -46.42 14.88 -36.59
N GLU A 3 -46.12 15.90 -37.39
CA GLU A 3 -45.11 15.81 -38.47
C GLU A 3 -43.67 15.96 -37.95
N ILE A 4 -43.44 16.66 -36.83
CA ILE A 4 -42.12 16.84 -36.19
C ILE A 4 -41.59 15.50 -35.65
N LEU A 5 -42.47 14.59 -35.25
CA LEU A 5 -42.08 13.27 -34.72
C LEU A 5 -41.75 12.24 -35.84
N ARG A 6 -41.98 12.59 -37.12
CA ARG A 6 -41.77 11.69 -38.27
C ARG A 6 -40.51 12.02 -39.07
N ASP A 7 -39.80 13.08 -38.72
CA ASP A 7 -38.56 13.45 -39.38
C ASP A 7 -37.40 12.56 -38.84
N ARG A 8 -37.05 11.53 -39.62
CA ARG A 8 -35.96 10.60 -39.33
C ARG A 8 -34.61 11.29 -39.24
N ARG A 9 -34.45 12.49 -39.75
CA ARG A 9 -33.18 13.28 -39.67
C ARG A 9 -32.99 13.88 -38.30
N ALA A 10 -34.05 14.23 -37.57
CA ALA A 10 -34.01 14.73 -36.22
C ALA A 10 -33.71 13.64 -35.16
N SER A 11 -33.91 12.36 -35.51
CA SER A 11 -33.70 11.22 -34.58
C SER A 11 -32.26 10.83 -34.39
N SER A 12 -31.33 11.19 -35.26
CA SER A 12 -29.90 10.81 -35.11
C SER A 12 -29.14 11.66 -34.09
N PHE A 13 -29.52 12.93 -33.90
CA PHE A 13 -28.87 13.85 -32.99
C PHE A 13 -28.99 13.42 -31.51
N PRO A 14 -30.17 13.12 -30.94
CA PRO A 14 -30.25 12.64 -29.56
C PRO A 14 -29.57 11.28 -29.35
N MET A 15 -29.59 10.41 -30.37
CA MET A 15 -28.90 9.12 -30.31
C MET A 15 -27.36 9.33 -30.22
N THR A 16 -26.83 10.24 -31.05
CA THR A 16 -25.39 10.57 -30.99
C THR A 16 -24.98 11.14 -29.64
N ILE A 17 -25.79 12.06 -29.06
CA ILE A 17 -25.54 12.57 -27.72
C ILE A 17 -25.57 11.45 -26.69
N GLY A 18 -26.55 10.53 -26.77
CA GLY A 18 -26.64 9.38 -25.87
C GLY A 18 -25.40 8.49 -25.91
N ILE A 19 -24.90 8.20 -27.11
CA ILE A 19 -23.68 7.41 -27.31
C ILE A 19 -22.46 8.12 -26.71
N VAL A 20 -22.30 9.42 -26.99
CA VAL A 20 -21.17 10.20 -26.48
C VAL A 20 -21.18 10.27 -24.95
N LEU A 21 -22.35 10.55 -24.36
CA LEU A 21 -22.47 10.55 -22.89
C LEU A 21 -22.17 9.19 -22.27
N SER A 22 -22.65 8.11 -22.89
CA SER A 22 -22.33 6.75 -22.43
C SER A 22 -20.85 6.44 -22.47
N LEU A 23 -20.15 6.86 -23.52
CA LEU A 23 -18.71 6.71 -23.65
C LEU A 23 -17.96 7.53 -22.59
N ILE A 24 -18.38 8.76 -22.32
CA ILE A 24 -17.77 9.60 -21.26
C ILE A 24 -17.93 8.94 -19.90
N ILE A 25 -19.13 8.45 -19.56
CA ILE A 25 -19.38 7.77 -18.29
C ILE A 25 -18.49 6.53 -18.15
N LEU A 26 -18.39 5.74 -19.22
CA LEU A 26 -17.54 4.55 -19.26
C LEU A 26 -16.07 4.90 -19.08
N MET A 27 -15.57 5.93 -19.75
CA MET A 27 -14.20 6.42 -19.61
C MET A 27 -13.91 6.91 -18.20
N CYS A 28 -14.86 7.62 -17.56
CA CYS A 28 -14.73 8.03 -16.16
C CYS A 28 -14.62 6.83 -15.21
N GLY A 29 -15.41 5.79 -15.42
CA GLY A 29 -15.32 4.56 -14.62
C GLY A 29 -14.00 3.82 -14.79
N ILE A 30 -13.53 3.69 -16.01
CA ILE A 30 -12.22 3.07 -16.31
C ILE A 30 -11.08 3.88 -15.67
N SER A 31 -11.11 5.20 -15.81
CA SER A 31 -10.10 6.09 -15.22
C SER A 31 -10.03 5.94 -13.70
N GLU A 32 -11.21 5.89 -13.03
CA GLU A 32 -11.26 5.70 -11.58
C GLU A 32 -10.74 4.32 -11.17
N TYR A 33 -11.08 3.28 -11.91
CA TYR A 33 -10.55 1.94 -11.67
C TYR A 33 -9.01 1.91 -11.73
N PHE A 34 -8.42 2.53 -12.75
CA PHE A 34 -6.95 2.60 -12.85
C PHE A 34 -6.34 3.43 -11.70
N ARG A 35 -6.99 4.52 -11.31
CA ARG A 35 -6.53 5.32 -10.15
C ARG A 35 -6.46 4.47 -8.88
N LEU A 36 -7.51 3.71 -8.60
CA LEU A 36 -7.54 2.81 -7.43
C LEU A 36 -6.43 1.77 -7.48
N GLN A 37 -6.19 1.17 -8.66
CA GLN A 37 -5.12 0.19 -8.85
C GLN A 37 -3.72 0.79 -8.62
N VAL A 38 -3.47 1.99 -9.14
CA VAL A 38 -2.19 2.69 -8.96
C VAL A 38 -1.94 3.02 -7.48
N ILE A 39 -2.97 3.51 -6.77
CA ILE A 39 -2.84 3.81 -5.34
C ILE A 39 -2.57 2.53 -4.55
N ALA A 40 -3.32 1.45 -4.80
CA ALA A 40 -3.13 0.19 -4.10
C ALA A 40 -1.74 -0.42 -4.35
N ALA A 41 -1.26 -0.37 -5.60
CA ALA A 41 0.08 -0.85 -5.95
C ALA A 41 1.17 0.01 -5.29
N GLY A 42 1.04 1.34 -5.33
CA GLY A 42 2.01 2.26 -4.73
C GLY A 42 2.10 2.14 -3.21
N VAL A 43 0.97 1.99 -2.53
CA VAL A 43 0.97 1.75 -1.07
C VAL A 43 1.59 0.40 -0.73
N ARG A 44 1.28 -0.64 -1.51
CA ARG A 44 1.88 -1.96 -1.32
C ARG A 44 3.40 -1.91 -1.47
N GLU A 45 3.91 -1.29 -2.52
CA GLU A 45 5.34 -1.12 -2.78
C GLU A 45 6.02 -0.35 -1.65
N ALA A 46 5.41 0.74 -1.18
CA ALA A 46 5.94 1.51 -0.07
C ALA A 46 5.98 0.73 1.26
N VAL A 47 4.99 -0.13 1.52
CA VAL A 47 5.00 -1.02 2.70
C VAL A 47 6.08 -2.07 2.56
N GLU A 48 6.25 -2.67 1.39
CA GLU A 48 7.34 -3.63 1.12
C GLU A 48 8.70 -2.98 1.34
N ASP A 49 8.93 -1.76 0.84
CA ASP A 49 10.18 -1.02 1.02
C ASP A 49 10.44 -0.66 2.49
N ALA A 50 9.40 -0.24 3.23
CA ALA A 50 9.50 0.07 4.65
C ALA A 50 9.88 -1.17 5.47
N VAL A 51 9.27 -2.32 5.18
CA VAL A 51 9.59 -3.60 5.84
C VAL A 51 11.00 -4.05 5.51
N ILE A 52 11.43 -3.95 4.24
CA ILE A 52 12.82 -4.27 3.83
C ILE A 52 13.82 -3.35 4.52
N SER A 53 13.50 -2.07 4.70
CA SER A 53 14.37 -1.13 5.41
C SER A 53 14.52 -1.50 6.88
N THR A 54 13.41 -1.83 7.54
CA THR A 54 13.43 -2.32 8.93
C THR A 54 14.20 -3.63 9.07
N ASP A 55 14.07 -4.54 8.10
CA ASP A 55 14.86 -5.78 8.04
C ASP A 55 16.36 -5.49 7.92
N ASN A 56 16.74 -4.57 7.03
CA ASN A 56 18.12 -4.16 6.87
C ASN A 56 18.71 -3.53 8.14
N ASP A 57 17.94 -2.75 8.87
CA ASP A 57 18.35 -2.15 10.15
C ASP A 57 18.58 -3.24 11.22
N ASN A 58 17.69 -4.23 11.28
CA ASN A 58 17.88 -5.42 12.13
C ASN A 58 19.14 -6.20 11.73
N TYR A 59 19.43 -6.30 10.43
CA TYR A 59 20.64 -6.97 9.92
C TYR A 59 21.93 -6.18 10.20
N ALA A 60 21.88 -4.86 10.25
CA ALA A 60 23.03 -4.01 10.48
C ALA A 60 23.61 -4.17 11.91
N GLY A 61 22.74 -4.47 12.88
CA GLY A 61 23.12 -4.72 14.28
C GLY A 61 23.74 -6.09 14.55
N VAL A 62 23.71 -7.01 13.58
CA VAL A 62 24.15 -8.40 13.79
C VAL A 62 25.66 -8.54 13.72
N TYR A 63 26.23 -9.29 14.67
CA TYR A 63 27.68 -9.65 14.70
C TYR A 63 28.10 -10.36 13.41
N HIS A 64 29.22 -10.00 12.83
CA HIS A 64 29.68 -10.50 11.52
C HIS A 64 29.70 -12.04 11.35
N GLY A 65 29.88 -12.79 12.44
CA GLY A 65 29.88 -14.26 12.41
C GLY A 65 28.47 -14.89 12.35
N VAL A 66 27.42 -14.11 12.63
CA VAL A 66 26.02 -14.59 12.64
C VAL A 66 25.32 -14.25 11.33
N ARG A 67 25.83 -13.24 10.59
CA ARG A 67 25.28 -12.82 9.29
C ARG A 67 25.18 -13.94 8.24
N GLU A 68 26.06 -14.94 8.31
CA GLU A 68 26.05 -16.05 7.36
C GLU A 68 24.92 -17.05 7.62
N GLY A 69 24.22 -16.94 8.76
CA GLY A 69 23.15 -17.86 9.17
C GLY A 69 21.73 -17.46 8.75
N TYR A 70 21.54 -16.38 7.99
CA TYR A 70 20.21 -15.86 7.59
C TYR A 70 19.27 -15.48 8.75
N SER A 71 19.80 -15.36 9.97
CA SER A 71 19.08 -14.89 11.14
C SER A 71 19.31 -13.39 11.34
N GLY A 72 18.25 -12.64 11.68
CA GLY A 72 18.33 -11.23 12.04
C GLY A 72 18.54 -11.07 13.55
N SER A 73 18.99 -9.92 13.96
CA SER A 73 19.00 -9.37 15.34
C SER A 73 19.11 -10.37 16.49
N TYR A 74 20.29 -10.93 16.69
CA TYR A 74 20.66 -11.61 17.93
C TYR A 74 21.72 -10.80 18.66
N VAL A 75 21.49 -10.52 19.94
CA VAL A 75 22.42 -9.83 20.82
C VAL A 75 23.00 -10.80 21.86
N PRO A 76 24.28 -10.63 22.24
CA PRO A 76 24.87 -11.46 23.30
C PRO A 76 24.18 -11.20 24.64
N PHE A 77 23.70 -12.23 25.30
CA PHE A 77 23.13 -12.18 26.62
C PHE A 77 23.90 -13.09 27.59
N GLY A 78 24.74 -12.48 28.45
CA GLY A 78 25.59 -13.21 29.39
C GLY A 78 26.71 -14.01 28.72
N GLU A 79 27.29 -15.00 29.45
CA GLU A 79 28.37 -15.82 28.92
C GLU A 79 27.85 -16.88 27.94
N GLY A 80 28.01 -16.61 26.62
CA GLY A 80 27.75 -17.60 25.56
C GLY A 80 26.31 -17.80 25.15
N ASN A 81 25.37 -17.01 25.69
CA ASN A 81 23.96 -17.03 25.28
C ASN A 81 23.64 -15.88 24.33
N TRP A 82 22.66 -16.09 23.46
CA TRP A 82 22.17 -15.11 22.52
C TRP A 82 20.66 -14.94 22.72
N GLU A 83 20.22 -13.70 22.77
CA GLU A 83 18.81 -13.34 22.85
C GLU A 83 18.37 -12.67 21.56
N GLU A 84 17.15 -12.91 21.16
CA GLU A 84 16.54 -12.29 20.00
C GLU A 84 16.14 -10.85 20.35
N ASP A 85 16.63 -9.89 19.58
CA ASP A 85 16.32 -8.46 19.73
C ASP A 85 15.78 -7.92 18.40
N LEU A 86 14.57 -8.32 18.05
CA LEU A 86 13.88 -7.84 16.87
C LEU A 86 13.31 -6.45 17.11
N ASN A 87 13.79 -5.49 16.34
CA ASN A 87 13.19 -4.18 16.28
C ASN A 87 12.17 -4.13 15.14
N GLU A 88 10.90 -3.99 15.47
CA GLU A 88 9.84 -3.82 14.47
C GLU A 88 9.93 -2.49 13.73
N GLY A 89 10.81 -1.56 14.20
CA GLY A 89 11.03 -0.25 13.61
C GLY A 89 9.80 0.64 13.70
N ASP A 90 9.94 1.87 13.25
CA ASP A 90 8.80 2.76 13.05
C ASP A 90 8.40 2.79 11.57
N ILE A 91 7.74 1.71 11.14
CA ILE A 91 7.29 1.52 9.77
C ILE A 91 6.34 2.64 9.33
N TYR A 92 5.56 3.19 10.26
CA TYR A 92 4.68 4.31 9.97
C TYR A 92 5.45 5.59 9.67
N ASP A 93 6.52 5.89 10.39
CA ASP A 93 7.37 7.04 10.11
C ASP A 93 8.01 6.93 8.73
N TYR A 94 8.43 5.72 8.36
CA TYR A 94 8.98 5.44 7.05
C TYR A 94 7.94 5.63 5.92
N LEU A 95 6.71 5.20 6.15
CA LEU A 95 5.59 5.41 5.22
C LEU A 95 5.23 6.89 5.12
N ASP A 96 5.18 7.61 6.23
CA ASP A 96 4.88 9.04 6.26
C ASP A 96 5.92 9.84 5.46
N GLU A 97 7.20 9.46 5.55
CA GLU A 97 8.28 10.08 4.78
C GLU A 97 8.21 9.70 3.29
N THR A 98 8.01 8.42 2.97
CA THR A 98 8.09 7.90 1.60
C THR A 98 6.89 8.29 0.75
N ILE A 99 5.68 8.12 1.26
CA ILE A 99 4.44 8.43 0.53
C ILE A 99 3.78 9.73 0.95
N GLY A 100 4.35 10.41 1.97
CA GLY A 100 3.89 11.71 2.45
C GLY A 100 2.52 11.63 3.10
N THR A 101 2.26 10.59 3.88
CA THR A 101 1.09 10.49 4.75
C THR A 101 1.30 11.33 6.01
N GLN A 102 0.23 11.63 6.72
CA GLN A 102 0.24 12.39 7.96
C GLN A 102 -0.76 11.79 8.94
N LEU A 103 -0.39 11.72 10.21
CA LEU A 103 -1.28 11.23 11.26
C LEU A 103 -2.45 12.19 11.45
N SER A 104 -3.66 11.74 11.17
CA SER A 104 -4.90 12.50 11.33
C SER A 104 -6.01 11.60 11.84
N GLY A 105 -6.53 11.91 13.03
CA GLY A 105 -7.61 11.14 13.63
C GLY A 105 -7.28 9.67 13.93
N GLY A 106 -6.01 9.36 14.23
CA GLY A 106 -5.53 7.99 14.51
C GLY A 106 -5.28 7.14 13.25
N ARG A 107 -5.30 7.75 12.06
CA ARG A 107 -5.00 7.11 10.77
C ARG A 107 -3.93 7.91 10.01
N HIS A 108 -3.14 7.25 9.20
CA HIS A 108 -2.17 7.89 8.32
C HIS A 108 -2.85 8.26 7.00
N VAL A 109 -3.02 9.55 6.76
CA VAL A 109 -3.83 10.08 5.65
C VAL A 109 -2.94 10.79 4.65
N LYS A 110 -3.10 10.48 3.38
CA LYS A 110 -2.55 11.24 2.25
C LYS A 110 -3.60 12.22 1.75
N TYR A 111 -3.21 13.49 1.71
CA TYR A 111 -4.03 14.52 1.09
C TYR A 111 -3.60 14.74 -0.36
N ALA A 112 -4.56 15.05 -1.24
CA ALA A 112 -4.26 15.46 -2.60
C ALA A 112 -3.50 16.79 -2.61
N ASP A 113 -2.78 17.08 -3.69
CA ASP A 113 -1.97 18.32 -3.83
C ASP A 113 -2.76 19.61 -3.61
N THR A 114 -4.07 19.57 -3.73
CA THR A 114 -4.99 20.68 -3.41
C THR A 114 -5.17 20.91 -1.91
N GLY A 115 -4.62 20.05 -1.05
CA GLY A 115 -4.53 20.21 0.41
C GLY A 115 -5.79 19.92 1.23
N THR A 116 -6.94 19.70 0.62
CA THR A 116 -8.22 19.55 1.34
C THR A 116 -8.91 18.20 1.16
N ALA A 117 -8.66 17.52 0.04
CA ALA A 117 -9.30 16.24 -0.26
C ALA A 117 -8.41 15.07 0.13
N VAL A 118 -8.95 14.10 0.85
CA VAL A 118 -8.26 12.84 1.15
C VAL A 118 -8.07 12.06 -0.14
N GLU A 119 -6.85 11.63 -0.41
CA GLU A 119 -6.54 10.77 -1.54
C GLU A 119 -6.67 9.31 -1.16
N PHE A 120 -6.10 8.92 -0.03
CA PHE A 120 -6.29 7.64 0.63
C PHE A 120 -5.95 7.75 2.12
N ALA A 121 -6.33 6.74 2.90
CA ALA A 121 -5.96 6.60 4.30
C ALA A 121 -5.53 5.16 4.59
N ILE A 122 -4.47 5.01 5.39
CA ILE A 122 -4.06 3.75 5.97
C ILE A 122 -4.71 3.68 7.35
N ASP A 123 -5.65 2.75 7.51
CA ASP A 123 -6.42 2.59 8.75
C ASP A 123 -5.68 1.75 9.77
N SER A 124 -5.04 0.67 9.29
CA SER A 124 -4.20 -0.19 10.14
C SER A 124 -3.10 -0.85 9.33
N LEU A 125 -1.94 -0.98 9.96
CA LEU A 125 -0.81 -1.75 9.48
C LEU A 125 -0.40 -2.70 10.60
N GLN A 126 -0.36 -3.99 10.30
CA GLN A 126 0.14 -5.01 11.19
C GLN A 126 1.32 -5.70 10.54
N VAL A 127 2.47 -5.65 11.18
CA VAL A 127 3.68 -6.33 10.73
C VAL A 127 4.02 -7.43 11.72
N THR A 128 4.38 -8.59 11.21
CA THR A 128 4.82 -9.73 12.00
C THR A 128 6.15 -10.19 11.45
N LEU A 129 7.20 -10.04 12.26
CA LEU A 129 8.54 -10.51 11.96
C LEU A 129 8.73 -11.91 12.54
N ARG A 130 9.30 -12.82 11.76
CA ARG A 130 9.70 -14.16 12.20
C ARG A 130 11.16 -14.36 11.91
N ASN A 131 11.94 -14.59 12.96
CA ASN A 131 13.37 -14.81 12.83
C ASN A 131 13.73 -16.24 12.47
N ALA A 132 14.85 -16.40 11.80
CA ALA A 132 15.49 -17.70 11.65
C ALA A 132 16.24 -18.07 12.92
N PRO A 133 16.28 -19.35 13.33
CA PRO A 133 17.07 -19.76 14.49
C PRO A 133 18.55 -19.52 14.26
N LEU A 134 19.26 -19.03 15.28
CA LEU A 134 20.70 -18.75 15.25
C LEU A 134 21.54 -19.96 14.84
N ALA A 135 21.12 -21.15 15.24
CA ALA A 135 21.77 -22.40 14.88
C ALA A 135 20.69 -23.42 14.43
N PRO A 136 20.39 -23.49 13.13
CA PRO A 136 19.38 -24.42 12.62
C PRO A 136 19.84 -25.87 12.84
N SER A 137 18.95 -26.69 13.35
CA SER A 137 19.19 -28.13 13.55
C SER A 137 19.31 -28.91 12.23
N ASP A 138 18.73 -28.39 11.17
CA ASP A 138 18.83 -28.91 9.80
C ASP A 138 19.20 -27.79 8.83
N PRO A 139 20.47 -27.64 8.43
CA PRO A 139 20.93 -26.62 7.50
C PRO A 139 20.33 -26.74 6.09
N ALA A 140 19.87 -27.92 5.70
CA ALA A 140 19.27 -28.14 4.39
C ALA A 140 17.82 -27.56 4.29
N HIS A 141 17.17 -27.38 5.43
CA HIS A 141 15.84 -26.81 5.57
C HIS A 141 15.83 -25.63 6.55
N ALA A 142 16.89 -24.83 6.53
CA ALA A 142 16.99 -23.68 7.40
C ALA A 142 15.81 -22.71 7.15
N GLN A 143 15.16 -22.33 8.23
CA GLN A 143 14.16 -21.26 8.22
C GLN A 143 14.87 -19.96 7.86
N ARG A 144 14.17 -19.08 7.14
CA ARG A 144 14.67 -17.75 6.80
C ARG A 144 13.96 -16.71 7.66
N PHE A 145 14.55 -15.54 7.73
CA PHE A 145 13.85 -14.38 8.24
C PHE A 145 12.68 -14.08 7.32
N GLU A 146 11.50 -13.91 7.90
CA GLU A 146 10.25 -13.65 7.19
C GLU A 146 9.54 -12.46 7.83
N ALA A 147 9.03 -11.57 7.00
CA ALA A 147 8.20 -10.45 7.41
C ALA A 147 6.86 -10.50 6.69
N ASP A 148 5.78 -10.58 7.46
CA ASP A 148 4.42 -10.51 6.96
C ASP A 148 3.82 -9.14 7.29
N ALA A 149 3.33 -8.41 6.28
CA ALA A 149 2.67 -7.12 6.48
C ALA A 149 1.23 -7.16 5.98
N ILE A 150 0.29 -6.77 6.83
CA ILE A 150 -1.12 -6.64 6.49
C ILE A 150 -1.50 -5.17 6.63
N VAL A 151 -1.93 -4.55 5.54
CA VAL A 151 -2.34 -3.15 5.50
C VAL A 151 -3.81 -3.03 5.13
N ARG A 152 -4.55 -2.18 5.86
CA ARG A 152 -5.91 -1.78 5.51
C ARG A 152 -5.88 -0.39 4.89
N LEU A 153 -6.21 -0.35 3.61
CA LEU A 153 -6.21 0.86 2.81
C LEU A 153 -7.65 1.28 2.50
N GLU A 154 -7.97 2.54 2.78
CA GLU A 154 -9.24 3.17 2.41
C GLU A 154 -8.99 4.22 1.33
N VAL A 155 -9.62 4.06 0.18
CA VAL A 155 -9.52 5.01 -0.94
C VAL A 155 -10.91 5.52 -1.30
N PRO A 156 -11.17 6.82 -1.17
CA PRO A 156 -12.45 7.39 -1.56
C PRO A 156 -12.65 7.31 -3.07
N VAL A 157 -13.78 6.75 -3.48
CA VAL A 157 -14.15 6.66 -4.91
C VAL A 157 -14.59 8.04 -5.40
N ARG A 158 -14.13 8.42 -6.59
CA ARG A 158 -14.43 9.71 -7.23
C ARG A 158 -15.14 9.50 -8.55
N PHE A 159 -16.14 10.32 -8.82
CA PHE A 159 -16.76 10.37 -10.12
C PHE A 159 -16.82 11.80 -10.63
N GLY A 160 -16.24 12.04 -11.82
CA GLY A 160 -16.13 13.40 -12.37
C GLY A 160 -15.36 14.37 -11.45
N GLY A 161 -14.37 13.90 -10.70
CA GLY A 161 -13.55 14.69 -9.76
C GLY A 161 -14.21 14.96 -8.40
N ARG A 162 -15.41 14.41 -8.13
CA ARG A 162 -16.11 14.53 -6.84
C ARG A 162 -16.12 13.20 -6.11
N ILE A 163 -15.87 13.24 -4.79
CA ILE A 163 -15.96 12.06 -3.92
C ILE A 163 -17.43 11.64 -3.88
N LEU A 164 -17.68 10.37 -4.09
CA LEU A 164 -19.00 9.76 -3.89
C LEU A 164 -19.22 9.50 -2.39
N PRO A 165 -20.44 9.76 -1.88
CA PRO A 165 -20.79 9.52 -0.49
C PRO A 165 -20.77 8.03 -0.13
#